data_f5bbbb871f99044553782a79da96a591
#
_entry.id   f5bbbb871f99044553782a79da96a591
#
_cell.length_a   1.000
_cell.length_b   1.000
_cell.length_c   1.000
_cell.angle_alpha   90.00
_cell.angle_beta   90.00
_cell.angle_gamma   90.00
#
_symmetry.space_group_name_H-M   'P 1'
#
loop_
_entity.id
_entity.type
_entity.pdbx_description
1 polymer ?
#
loop_
_entity_poly.entity_id
_entity_poly.type
_entity_poly.pdbx_seq_one_letter_code
_entity_poly.pdbx_strand_id
1 'polypeptide(L)'
;MSEYIDTRQYGYYLISETNGEHFMKQVVNRERIQSQGPACCPSGIGKPINRESAEALAELLKAVADPTRLQLISLIRDSDQCTACVGDLTQAIGLSQPTVSHHLRVLVLAGILSKEKDGYWTWYTLNMDRLKELSAVLR
;
A
#
# COMPACT_ATOMS: atom_id res chain seq x y z
N MET A 1 12.22 29.65 12.81
CA MET A 1 11.18 30.29 11.97
C MET A 1 10.07 29.28 11.81
N SER A 2 8.97 29.51 12.49
CA SER A 2 7.77 28.66 12.42
C SER A 2 6.95 29.11 11.22
N GLU A 3 6.89 28.32 10.17
CA GLU A 3 5.97 28.56 9.07
C GLU A 3 4.54 28.26 9.56
N TYR A 4 3.77 29.30 9.71
CA TYR A 4 2.35 29.25 10.04
C TYR A 4 1.56 28.84 8.79
N ILE A 5 1.20 27.57 8.70
CA ILE A 5 0.29 27.10 7.64
C ILE A 5 -1.15 27.46 8.09
N ASP A 6 -1.83 28.31 7.30
CA ASP A 6 -3.24 28.64 7.53
C ASP A 6 -4.11 27.40 7.30
N THR A 7 -4.46 26.74 8.40
CA THR A 7 -5.22 25.49 8.43
C THR A 7 -6.73 25.67 8.30
N ARG A 8 -7.23 26.89 8.06
CA ARG A 8 -8.67 27.18 7.93
C ARG A 8 -9.33 26.47 6.76
N GLN A 9 -8.55 26.05 5.77
CA GLN A 9 -9.05 25.38 4.56
C GLN A 9 -9.20 23.86 4.72
N TYR A 10 -8.53 23.22 5.70
CA TYR A 10 -8.46 21.77 5.82
C TYR A 10 -8.93 21.19 7.16
N GLY A 11 -9.32 22.00 8.12
CA GLY A 11 -9.88 21.51 9.40
C GLY A 11 -8.91 20.77 10.32
N TYR A 12 -7.60 20.94 10.15
CA TYR A 12 -6.56 20.32 10.97
C TYR A 12 -5.92 21.34 11.90
N TYR A 13 -5.73 20.98 13.16
CA TYR A 13 -4.96 21.75 14.13
C TYR A 13 -3.72 20.96 14.55
N LEU A 14 -2.56 21.62 14.44
CA LEU A 14 -1.33 21.14 15.08
C LEU A 14 -1.39 21.52 16.57
N ILE A 15 -1.42 20.54 17.46
CA ILE A 15 -1.26 20.75 18.89
C ILE A 15 0.19 20.48 19.24
N SER A 16 0.78 21.46 19.94
CA SER A 16 2.15 21.58 20.33
C SER A 16 2.75 20.36 21.05
N GLU A 17 4.02 20.24 20.85
CA GLU A 17 4.96 19.25 21.36
C GLU A 17 4.82 18.96 22.86
N THR A 18 4.64 17.70 23.20
CA THR A 18 5.21 17.13 24.40
C THR A 18 5.78 15.76 24.05
N ASN A 19 7.10 15.62 24.17
CA ASN A 19 7.87 14.37 24.06
C ASN A 19 8.06 13.76 22.65
N GLY A 20 8.33 14.56 21.61
CA GLY A 20 8.96 14.05 20.38
C GLY A 20 8.10 13.19 19.48
N GLU A 21 6.82 13.00 19.75
CA GLU A 21 5.89 12.28 18.90
C GLU A 21 4.85 13.25 18.31
N HIS A 22 4.89 13.42 16.99
CA HIS A 22 3.90 14.18 16.24
C HIS A 22 2.61 13.34 16.11
N PHE A 23 1.64 13.61 16.97
CA PHE A 23 0.32 12.99 16.89
C PHE A 23 -0.68 13.96 16.27
N MET A 24 -1.15 13.68 15.05
CA MET A 24 -2.27 14.41 14.44
C MET A 24 -3.58 13.97 15.08
N LYS A 25 -4.14 14.81 15.94
CA LYS A 25 -5.49 14.60 16.47
C LYS A 25 -6.50 15.27 15.54
N GLN A 26 -7.26 14.46 14.83
CA GLN A 26 -8.40 14.96 14.06
C GLN A 26 -9.52 15.33 15.03
N VAL A 27 -9.73 16.62 15.22
CA VAL A 27 -10.90 17.13 15.97
C VAL A 27 -12.06 17.18 15.01
N VAL A 28 -12.85 16.11 14.98
CA VAL A 28 -14.14 16.12 14.29
C VAL A 28 -15.11 16.94 15.15
N ASN A 29 -15.26 18.23 14.82
CA ASN A 29 -16.28 19.07 15.45
C ASN A 29 -17.66 18.64 14.92
N ARG A 30 -18.37 17.81 15.70
CA ARG A 30 -19.70 17.28 15.38
C ARG A 30 -20.75 18.39 15.14
N GLU A 31 -20.54 19.58 15.65
CA GLU A 31 -21.50 20.69 15.51
C GLU A 31 -21.47 21.36 14.12
N ARG A 32 -20.37 21.20 13.34
CA ARG A 32 -20.28 21.71 11.96
C ARG A 32 -20.96 20.83 10.91
N ILE A 33 -21.35 19.62 11.23
CA ILE A 33 -22.01 18.69 10.28
C ILE A 33 -23.48 19.06 10.06
N GLN A 34 -24.06 19.98 10.87
CA GLN A 34 -25.46 20.43 10.72
C GLN A 34 -25.63 21.68 9.85
N SER A 35 -24.58 22.27 9.31
CA SER A 35 -24.75 23.35 8.34
C SER A 35 -25.23 22.77 7.01
N GLN A 36 -26.46 23.13 6.63
CA GLN A 36 -27.16 22.81 5.39
C GLN A 36 -26.43 23.40 4.16
N GLY A 37 -25.20 22.97 3.90
CA GLY A 37 -24.57 23.16 2.60
C GLY A 37 -25.01 22.06 1.63
N PRO A 38 -25.04 22.32 0.32
CA PRO A 38 -25.30 21.26 -0.65
C PRO A 38 -24.33 20.11 -0.40
N ALA A 39 -24.85 18.88 -0.27
CA ALA A 39 -24.03 17.70 -0.08
C ALA A 39 -22.97 17.64 -1.20
N CYS A 40 -21.69 17.48 -0.82
CA CYS A 40 -20.61 17.38 -1.81
C CYS A 40 -20.81 16.19 -2.78
N CYS A 41 -21.67 15.23 -2.41
CA CYS A 41 -22.08 14.11 -3.27
C CYS A 41 -23.60 14.04 -3.34
N PRO A 42 -24.22 14.26 -4.50
CA PRO A 42 -25.67 14.20 -4.67
C PRO A 42 -26.29 12.84 -4.28
N SER A 43 -25.49 11.77 -4.33
CA SER A 43 -25.90 10.40 -4.00
C SER A 43 -25.66 10.02 -2.53
N GLY A 44 -25.14 10.94 -1.71
CA GLY A 44 -24.73 10.66 -0.33
C GLY A 44 -23.38 9.92 -0.24
N ILE A 45 -22.95 9.65 0.99
CA ILE A 45 -21.72 8.88 1.27
C ILE A 45 -22.06 7.39 1.21
N GLY A 46 -21.33 6.62 0.40
CA GLY A 46 -21.44 5.15 0.34
C GLY A 46 -21.11 4.48 1.68
N LYS A 47 -21.46 3.21 1.81
CA LYS A 47 -21.08 2.45 2.99
C LYS A 47 -19.58 2.20 2.98
N PRO A 48 -18.85 2.42 4.10
CA PRO A 48 -17.45 2.09 4.20
C PRO A 48 -17.27 0.57 4.11
N ILE A 49 -16.10 0.12 3.64
CA ILE A 49 -15.70 -1.28 3.80
C ILE A 49 -15.63 -1.62 5.30
N ASN A 50 -15.90 -2.87 5.66
CA ASN A 50 -15.81 -3.27 7.06
C ASN A 50 -14.35 -3.21 7.57
N ARG A 51 -14.19 -3.16 8.89
CA ARG A 51 -12.89 -2.98 9.54
C ARG A 51 -11.90 -4.09 9.18
N GLU A 52 -12.35 -5.34 9.18
CA GLU A 52 -11.53 -6.50 8.86
C GLU A 52 -11.00 -6.45 7.43
N SER A 53 -11.86 -6.14 6.45
CA SER A 53 -11.44 -5.95 5.05
C SER A 53 -10.47 -4.78 4.90
N ALA A 54 -10.67 -3.69 5.65
CA ALA A 54 -9.76 -2.54 5.64
C ALA A 54 -8.37 -2.90 6.18
N GLU A 55 -8.30 -3.69 7.24
CA GLU A 55 -7.05 -4.16 7.83
C GLU A 55 -6.30 -5.11 6.89
N ALA A 56 -6.98 -6.11 6.32
CA ALA A 56 -6.40 -7.03 5.36
C ALA A 56 -5.80 -6.29 4.14
N LEU A 57 -6.55 -5.31 3.63
CA LEU A 57 -6.10 -4.49 2.53
C LEU A 57 -4.92 -3.59 2.88
N ALA A 58 -4.92 -3.01 4.08
CA ALA A 58 -3.81 -2.19 4.56
C ALA A 58 -2.51 -3.01 4.65
N GLU A 59 -2.57 -4.25 5.11
CA GLU A 59 -1.40 -5.14 5.14
C GLU A 59 -0.90 -5.47 3.72
N LEU A 60 -1.82 -5.71 2.78
CA LEU A 60 -1.47 -5.94 1.38
C LEU A 60 -0.80 -4.70 0.75
N LEU A 61 -1.34 -3.51 1.00
CA LEU A 61 -0.76 -2.24 0.55
C LEU A 61 0.63 -2.00 1.16
N LYS A 62 0.82 -2.27 2.44
CA LYS A 62 2.14 -2.18 3.10
C LYS A 62 3.17 -3.11 2.45
N ALA A 63 2.74 -4.30 2.05
CA ALA A 63 3.63 -5.25 1.39
C ALA A 63 4.11 -4.77 0.02
N VAL A 64 3.36 -3.96 -0.71
CA VAL A 64 3.78 -3.42 -2.02
C VAL A 64 4.42 -2.04 -1.93
N ALA A 65 4.25 -1.30 -0.83
CA ALA A 65 4.71 0.08 -0.65
C ALA A 65 6.23 0.18 -0.45
N ASP A 66 6.97 -0.29 -1.42
CA ASP A 66 8.43 -0.22 -1.49
C ASP A 66 8.86 -0.20 -2.97
N PRO A 67 9.77 0.68 -3.39
CA PRO A 67 10.13 0.83 -4.80
C PRO A 67 10.73 -0.45 -5.40
N THR A 68 11.56 -1.17 -4.68
CA THR A 68 12.16 -2.43 -5.16
C THR A 68 11.09 -3.51 -5.34
N ARG A 69 10.14 -3.61 -4.41
CA ARG A 69 9.04 -4.57 -4.54
C ARG A 69 8.13 -4.26 -5.72
N LEU A 70 7.84 -2.98 -5.97
CA LEU A 70 7.07 -2.57 -7.15
C LEU A 70 7.80 -2.90 -8.45
N GLN A 71 9.12 -2.70 -8.52
CA GLN A 71 9.94 -3.10 -9.66
C GLN A 71 9.92 -4.62 -9.87
N LEU A 72 10.06 -5.41 -8.80
CA LEU A 72 9.98 -6.87 -8.87
C LEU A 72 8.62 -7.36 -9.38
N ILE A 73 7.53 -6.80 -8.87
CA ILE A 73 6.18 -7.11 -9.35
C ILE A 73 6.03 -6.79 -10.84
N SER A 74 6.55 -5.63 -11.29
CA SER A 74 6.51 -5.25 -12.70
C SER A 74 7.29 -6.22 -13.58
N LEU A 75 8.50 -6.60 -13.19
CA LEU A 75 9.32 -7.55 -13.93
C LEU A 75 8.64 -8.93 -14.04
N ILE A 76 8.09 -9.44 -12.94
CA ILE A 76 7.40 -10.74 -12.94
C ILE A 76 6.12 -10.68 -13.77
N ARG A 77 5.36 -9.56 -13.69
CA ARG A 77 4.14 -9.38 -14.51
C ARG A 77 4.44 -9.42 -16.00
N ASP A 78 5.54 -8.79 -16.40
CA ASP A 78 5.92 -8.65 -17.81
C ASP A 78 6.74 -9.86 -18.33
N SER A 79 7.04 -10.85 -17.47
CA SER A 79 7.68 -12.11 -17.84
C SER A 79 6.67 -13.13 -18.36
N ASP A 80 7.18 -14.18 -19.01
CA ASP A 80 6.34 -15.26 -19.53
C ASP A 80 5.54 -15.93 -18.42
N GLN A 81 4.26 -16.13 -18.67
CA GLN A 81 3.29 -16.69 -17.68
C GLN A 81 3.32 -16.00 -16.30
N CYS A 82 3.74 -14.73 -16.23
CA CYS A 82 3.92 -14.00 -14.98
C CYS A 82 4.79 -14.74 -13.96
N THR A 83 5.86 -15.39 -14.44
CA THR A 83 6.76 -16.23 -13.63
C THR A 83 8.21 -15.89 -13.95
N ALA A 84 9.04 -15.72 -12.92
CA ALA A 84 10.47 -15.43 -13.09
C ALA A 84 11.33 -16.14 -12.04
N CYS A 85 12.56 -16.48 -12.38
CA CYS A 85 13.49 -17.05 -11.42
C CYS A 85 14.25 -15.97 -10.63
N VAL A 86 14.70 -16.31 -9.42
CA VAL A 86 15.42 -15.37 -8.56
C VAL A 86 16.71 -14.84 -9.19
N GLY A 87 17.38 -15.65 -9.99
CA GLY A 87 18.62 -15.26 -10.69
C GLY A 87 18.38 -14.10 -11.66
N ASP A 88 17.37 -14.26 -12.54
CA ASP A 88 17.02 -13.25 -13.53
C ASP A 88 16.54 -11.94 -12.87
N LEU A 89 15.72 -12.06 -11.82
CA LEU A 89 15.27 -10.91 -11.04
C LEU A 89 16.42 -10.17 -10.38
N THR A 90 17.40 -10.90 -9.84
CA THR A 90 18.60 -10.33 -9.21
C THR A 90 19.44 -9.57 -10.23
N GLN A 91 19.63 -10.14 -11.41
CA GLN A 91 20.37 -9.51 -12.49
C GLN A 91 19.65 -8.27 -13.02
N ALA A 92 18.33 -8.34 -13.21
CA ALA A 92 17.54 -7.23 -13.74
C ALA A 92 17.46 -6.02 -12.80
N ILE A 93 17.36 -6.27 -11.48
CA ILE A 93 17.29 -5.22 -10.44
C ILE A 93 18.66 -4.64 -10.12
N GLY A 94 19.75 -5.40 -10.30
CA GLY A 94 21.10 -4.96 -9.97
C GLY A 94 21.39 -4.88 -8.46
N LEU A 95 20.61 -5.59 -7.64
CA LEU A 95 20.83 -5.71 -6.19
C LEU A 95 21.45 -7.07 -5.85
N SER A 96 21.93 -7.24 -4.62
CA SER A 96 22.42 -8.52 -4.15
C SER A 96 21.29 -9.56 -4.05
N GLN A 97 21.57 -10.82 -4.33
CA GLN A 97 20.59 -11.90 -4.25
C GLN A 97 19.93 -12.02 -2.85
N PRO A 98 20.64 -11.88 -1.71
CA PRO A 98 20.00 -11.85 -0.40
C PRO A 98 18.99 -10.72 -0.25
N THR A 99 19.29 -9.53 -0.77
CA THR A 99 18.39 -8.36 -0.76
C THR A 99 17.13 -8.63 -1.58
N VAL A 100 17.30 -9.12 -2.81
CA VAL A 100 16.15 -9.46 -3.69
C VAL A 100 15.29 -10.56 -3.04
N SER A 101 15.94 -11.61 -2.50
CA SER A 101 15.25 -12.69 -1.80
C SER A 101 14.45 -12.21 -0.59
N HIS A 102 14.95 -11.20 0.14
CA HIS A 102 14.21 -10.59 1.23
C HIS A 102 12.93 -9.90 0.74
N HIS A 103 13.01 -9.07 -0.30
CA HIS A 103 11.84 -8.41 -0.88
C HIS A 103 10.83 -9.42 -1.44
N LEU A 104 11.29 -10.44 -2.14
CA LEU A 104 10.44 -11.52 -2.65
C LEU A 104 9.72 -12.28 -1.52
N ARG A 105 10.42 -12.53 -0.40
CA ARG A 105 9.83 -13.18 0.77
C ARG A 105 8.67 -12.35 1.34
N VAL A 106 8.80 -11.02 1.44
CA VAL A 106 7.71 -10.14 1.91
C VAL A 106 6.49 -10.26 0.99
N LEU A 107 6.69 -10.27 -0.32
CA LEU A 107 5.60 -10.42 -1.31
C LEU A 107 4.94 -11.82 -1.24
N VAL A 108 5.71 -12.87 -0.97
CA VAL A 108 5.18 -14.23 -0.77
C VAL A 108 4.34 -14.31 0.50
N LEU A 109 4.82 -13.73 1.61
CA LEU A 109 4.07 -13.69 2.88
C LEU A 109 2.74 -12.93 2.77
N ALA A 110 2.69 -11.90 1.92
CA ALA A 110 1.47 -11.16 1.61
C ALA A 110 0.54 -11.89 0.60
N GLY A 111 0.96 -13.03 0.06
CA GLY A 111 0.21 -13.79 -0.94
C GLY A 111 0.17 -13.16 -2.34
N ILE A 112 1.02 -12.14 -2.59
CA ILE A 112 1.15 -11.48 -3.90
C ILE A 112 1.92 -12.37 -4.87
N LEU A 113 2.91 -13.10 -4.36
CA LEU A 113 3.69 -14.08 -5.10
C LEU A 113 3.49 -15.47 -4.51
N SER A 114 3.51 -16.49 -5.34
CA SER A 114 3.81 -17.86 -4.96
C SER A 114 5.28 -18.17 -5.22
N LYS A 115 5.82 -19.11 -4.47
CA LYS A 115 7.22 -19.56 -4.60
C LYS A 115 7.24 -21.05 -4.83
N GLU A 116 7.95 -21.48 -5.86
CA GLU A 116 8.17 -22.88 -6.16
C GLU A 116 9.67 -23.14 -6.33
N LYS A 117 10.14 -24.30 -5.90
CA LYS A 117 11.52 -24.74 -6.06
C LYS A 117 11.55 -25.91 -7.01
N ASP A 118 12.27 -25.74 -8.12
CA ASP A 118 12.54 -26.80 -9.08
C ASP A 118 14.05 -27.02 -9.21
N GLY A 119 14.54 -28.09 -8.61
CA GLY A 119 15.97 -28.39 -8.52
C GLY A 119 16.76 -27.26 -7.86
N TYR A 120 17.66 -26.65 -8.60
CA TYR A 120 18.50 -25.52 -8.17
C TYR A 120 17.82 -24.17 -8.35
N TRP A 121 16.70 -24.11 -9.07
CA TRP A 121 16.00 -22.88 -9.41
C TRP A 121 14.88 -22.61 -8.43
N THR A 122 14.68 -21.33 -8.12
CA THR A 122 13.53 -20.86 -7.34
C THR A 122 12.74 -19.91 -8.22
N TRP A 123 11.51 -20.28 -8.47
CA TRP A 123 10.56 -19.56 -9.31
C TRP A 123 9.55 -18.78 -8.46
N TYR A 124 9.18 -17.62 -8.93
CA TYR A 124 8.18 -16.76 -8.32
C TYR A 124 7.13 -16.44 -9.36
N THR A 125 5.88 -16.75 -9.03
CA THR A 125 4.72 -16.52 -9.90
C THR A 125 3.79 -15.52 -9.28
N LEU A 126 3.28 -14.58 -10.07
CA LEU A 126 2.40 -13.51 -9.62
C LEU A 126 0.97 -14.00 -9.42
N ASN A 127 0.39 -13.71 -8.25
CA ASN A 127 -1.02 -13.97 -7.97
C ASN A 127 -1.87 -12.80 -8.47
N MET A 128 -2.47 -12.98 -9.66
CA MET A 128 -3.26 -11.94 -10.31
C MET A 128 -4.53 -11.57 -9.53
N ASP A 129 -5.11 -12.47 -8.73
CA ASP A 129 -6.32 -12.17 -7.97
C ASP A 129 -6.01 -11.23 -6.79
N ARG A 130 -4.85 -11.39 -6.15
CA ARG A 130 -4.37 -10.43 -5.14
C ARG A 130 -4.12 -9.04 -5.73
N LEU A 131 -3.62 -8.94 -6.95
CA LEU A 131 -3.47 -7.64 -7.62
C LEU A 131 -4.82 -7.01 -7.96
N LYS A 132 -5.82 -7.79 -8.34
CA LYS A 132 -7.18 -7.29 -8.57
C LYS A 132 -7.81 -6.74 -7.29
N GLU A 133 -7.61 -7.38 -6.14
CA GLU A 133 -8.05 -6.88 -4.83
C GLU A 133 -7.48 -5.47 -4.56
N LEU A 134 -6.17 -5.25 -4.79
CA LEU A 134 -5.54 -3.93 -4.68
C LEU A 134 -6.17 -2.91 -5.63
N SER A 135 -6.44 -3.28 -6.87
CA SER A 135 -6.99 -2.38 -7.87
C SER A 135 -8.45 -2.01 -7.59
N ALA A 136 -9.21 -2.89 -6.95
CA ALA A 136 -10.63 -2.67 -6.66
C ALA A 136 -10.87 -1.54 -5.66
N VAL A 137 -9.90 -1.25 -4.79
CA VAL A 137 -9.99 -0.19 -3.78
C VAL A 137 -9.65 1.19 -4.35
N LEU A 138 -8.91 1.23 -5.44
CA LEU A 138 -8.46 2.47 -6.08
C LEU A 138 -9.41 2.96 -7.18
N ARG A 139 -10.53 2.28 -7.36
CA ARG A 139 -11.61 2.66 -8.31
C ARG A 139 -12.79 3.35 -7.57
#